data_9e963b366b038b4a0ac43309e08f8a26
#
_entry.id   9e963b366b038b4a0ac43309e08f8a26
#
_cell.length_a   1.000
_cell.length_b   1.000
_cell.length_c   1.000
_cell.angle_alpha   90.00
_cell.angle_beta   90.00
_cell.angle_gamma   90.00
#
_symmetry.space_group_name_H-M   'P 1'
#
loop_
_entity.id
_entity.type
_entity.pdbx_description
1 polymer ?
#
loop_
_entity_poly.entity_id
_entity_poly.type
_entity_poly.pdbx_seq_one_letter_code
_entity_poly.pdbx_strand_id
1 'polypeptide(L)'
;MPIKQTINPLERLVVGVATGTLTMSEIAKFMEGVMSARATRYRKLIDVTDCIAGFGEAEVAAFAQVLSNARKDRQYGPLAIVADPKRGELAHLFTTLAGEGLSAKTFRSIHDARAWLSEQSVSDN
;
A
#
# COMPACT_ATOMS: atom_id res chain seq x y z
N MET A 1 13.52 1.23 10.84
CA MET A 1 12.56 1.55 9.76
C MET A 1 11.29 0.75 9.99
N PRO A 2 10.14 1.41 10.21
CA PRO A 2 8.89 0.68 10.39
C PRO A 2 8.46 -0.15 9.19
N ILE A 3 8.78 0.28 7.97
CA ILE A 3 8.42 -0.51 6.79
C ILE A 3 9.65 -1.12 6.16
N LYS A 4 9.66 -2.44 6.08
CA LYS A 4 10.70 -3.17 5.35
C LYS A 4 10.15 -3.51 3.97
N GLN A 5 10.81 -3.00 2.93
CA GLN A 5 10.37 -3.14 1.56
C GLN A 5 11.22 -4.15 0.80
N THR A 6 10.54 -5.01 0.05
CA THR A 6 11.19 -5.95 -0.86
C THR A 6 10.52 -5.84 -2.23
N ILE A 7 11.31 -5.70 -3.28
CA ILE A 7 10.79 -5.60 -4.65
C ILE A 7 11.32 -6.77 -5.46
N ASN A 8 10.41 -7.52 -6.06
CA ASN A 8 10.75 -8.65 -6.93
C ASN A 8 10.35 -8.32 -8.37
N PRO A 9 11.32 -7.94 -9.24
CA PRO A 9 11.00 -7.57 -10.62
C PRO A 9 10.50 -8.74 -11.47
N LEU A 10 10.92 -9.96 -11.16
CA LEU A 10 10.48 -11.13 -11.92
C LEU A 10 9.01 -11.42 -11.72
N GLU A 11 8.54 -11.30 -10.48
CA GLU A 11 7.14 -11.50 -10.17
C GLU A 11 6.32 -10.22 -10.29
N ARG A 12 6.99 -9.08 -10.46
CA ARG A 12 6.37 -7.76 -10.46
C ARG A 12 5.55 -7.56 -9.19
N LEU A 13 6.21 -7.77 -8.07
CA LEU A 13 5.60 -7.74 -6.75
C LEU A 13 6.43 -6.88 -5.80
N VAL A 14 5.75 -5.99 -5.10
CA VAL A 14 6.33 -5.22 -3.99
C VAL A 14 5.72 -5.75 -2.71
N VAL A 15 6.55 -6.07 -1.73
CA VAL A 15 6.08 -6.48 -0.41
C VAL A 15 6.63 -5.51 0.62
N GLY A 16 5.74 -4.93 1.42
CA GLY A 16 6.11 -4.09 2.54
C GLY A 16 5.60 -4.73 3.83
N VAL A 17 6.47 -4.84 4.82
CA VAL A 17 6.10 -5.32 6.15
C VAL A 17 6.39 -4.19 7.13
N ALA A 18 5.37 -3.74 7.83
CA ALA A 18 5.49 -2.64 8.77
C ALA A 18 5.27 -3.11 10.20
N THR A 19 6.02 -2.53 11.14
CA THR A 19 5.89 -2.83 12.56
C THR A 19 5.98 -1.53 13.36
N GLY A 20 5.42 -1.54 14.57
CA GLY A 20 5.47 -0.39 15.47
C GLY A 20 4.51 0.71 15.07
N THR A 21 4.87 1.95 15.35
CA THR A 21 4.04 3.11 15.01
C THR A 21 4.28 3.50 13.57
N LEU A 22 3.23 3.41 12.76
CA LEU A 22 3.30 3.78 11.34
C LEU A 22 2.94 5.25 11.19
N THR A 23 3.86 6.05 10.64
CA THR A 23 3.65 7.49 10.42
C THR A 23 3.45 7.77 8.93
N MET A 24 2.89 8.95 8.62
CA MET A 24 2.75 9.37 7.23
C MET A 24 4.10 9.50 6.53
N SER A 25 5.14 9.91 7.27
CA SER A 25 6.50 9.99 6.73
C SER A 25 7.00 8.63 6.25
N GLU A 26 6.73 7.58 7.03
CA GLU A 26 7.13 6.22 6.63
C GLU A 26 6.38 5.73 5.40
N ILE A 27 5.10 6.05 5.32
CA ILE A 27 4.28 5.72 4.15
C ILE A 27 4.82 6.44 2.91
N ALA A 28 5.16 7.73 3.04
CA ALA A 28 5.73 8.50 1.94
C ALA A 28 7.05 7.91 1.47
N LYS A 29 7.92 7.49 2.38
CA LYS A 29 9.18 6.84 2.04
C LYS A 29 8.97 5.53 1.30
N PHE A 30 7.97 4.75 1.72
CA PHE A 30 7.62 3.52 1.03
C PHE A 30 7.21 3.81 -0.42
N MET A 31 6.36 4.81 -0.62
CA MET A 31 5.91 5.21 -1.95
C MET A 31 7.07 5.71 -2.81
N GLU A 32 7.99 6.49 -2.24
CA GLU A 32 9.19 6.93 -2.93
C GLU A 32 10.04 5.77 -3.41
N GLY A 33 10.21 4.75 -2.56
CA GLY A 33 10.95 3.55 -2.92
C GLY A 33 10.33 2.82 -4.09
N VAL A 34 9.01 2.71 -4.12
CA VAL A 34 8.27 2.08 -5.22
C VAL A 34 8.47 2.88 -6.51
N MET A 35 8.36 4.19 -6.44
CA MET A 35 8.56 5.05 -7.62
C MET A 35 10.00 5.01 -8.14
N SER A 36 10.97 5.06 -7.23
CA SER A 36 12.39 5.01 -7.61
C SER A 36 12.77 3.70 -8.30
N ALA A 37 12.12 2.60 -7.90
CA ALA A 37 12.34 1.29 -8.50
C ALA A 37 11.50 1.09 -9.78
N ARG A 38 10.70 2.08 -10.18
CA ARG A 38 9.79 1.99 -11.32
C ARG A 38 8.79 0.85 -11.18
N ALA A 39 8.32 0.64 -9.95
CA ALA A 39 7.45 -0.47 -9.61
C ALA A 39 6.01 -0.03 -9.30
N THR A 40 5.61 1.16 -9.74
CA THR A 40 4.26 1.68 -9.46
C THR A 40 3.15 0.80 -10.00
N ARG A 41 3.41 0.10 -11.12
CA ARG A 41 2.42 -0.79 -11.73
C ARG A 41 2.47 -2.22 -11.21
N TYR A 42 3.45 -2.52 -10.36
CA TYR A 42 3.56 -3.85 -9.76
C TYR A 42 2.40 -4.10 -8.81
N ARG A 43 2.08 -5.38 -8.62
CA ARG A 43 1.20 -5.79 -7.53
C ARG A 43 1.89 -5.48 -6.22
N LYS A 44 1.13 -5.03 -5.22
CA LYS A 44 1.70 -4.62 -3.93
C LYS A 44 0.98 -5.32 -2.80
N LEU A 45 1.75 -5.84 -1.87
CA LEU A 45 1.24 -6.41 -0.63
C LEU A 45 1.86 -5.65 0.53
N ILE A 46 1.03 -5.08 1.39
CA ILE A 46 1.52 -4.39 2.58
C ILE A 46 0.92 -5.07 3.80
N ASP A 47 1.79 -5.56 4.68
CA ASP A 47 1.39 -6.17 5.93
C ASP A 47 1.57 -5.17 7.07
N VAL A 48 0.45 -4.72 7.64
CA VAL A 48 0.44 -3.76 8.75
C VAL A 48 -0.17 -4.38 10.01
N THR A 49 -0.19 -5.71 10.10
CA THR A 49 -0.79 -6.44 11.22
C THR A 49 -0.25 -6.00 12.57
N ASP A 50 1.05 -5.76 12.64
CA ASP A 50 1.73 -5.41 13.90
C ASP A 50 1.96 -3.90 14.07
N CYS A 51 1.18 -3.09 13.36
CA CYS A 51 1.31 -1.64 13.40
C CYS A 51 0.24 -0.96 14.23
N ILE A 52 0.60 0.21 14.75
CA ILE A 52 -0.34 1.16 15.34
C ILE A 52 -0.31 2.42 14.47
N ALA A 53 -1.47 3.03 14.26
CA ALA A 53 -1.55 4.26 13.47
C ALA A 53 -0.94 5.44 14.25
N GLY A 54 0.04 6.10 13.66
CA GLY A 54 0.67 7.31 14.20
C GLY A 54 0.23 8.56 13.45
N PHE A 55 -1.03 8.61 13.02
CA PHE A 55 -1.57 9.71 12.21
C PHE A 55 -3.06 9.84 12.47
N GLY A 56 -3.61 11.02 12.17
CA GLY A 56 -5.05 11.29 12.28
C GLY A 56 -5.71 11.45 10.91
N GLU A 57 -7.03 11.65 10.94
CA GLU A 57 -7.81 11.78 9.70
C GLU A 57 -7.39 12.97 8.83
N ALA A 58 -7.00 14.08 9.44
CA ALA A 58 -6.55 15.25 8.68
C ALA A 58 -5.29 14.95 7.89
N GLU A 59 -4.36 14.21 8.48
CA GLU A 59 -3.13 13.80 7.79
C GLU A 59 -3.42 12.85 6.64
N VAL A 60 -4.36 11.91 6.85
CA VAL A 60 -4.79 10.97 5.81
C VAL A 60 -5.40 11.73 4.63
N ALA A 61 -6.29 12.67 4.91
CA ALA A 61 -6.94 13.47 3.86
C ALA A 61 -5.93 14.29 3.06
N ALA A 62 -4.96 14.92 3.74
CA ALA A 62 -3.93 15.71 3.08
C ALA A 62 -3.05 14.84 2.19
N PHE A 63 -2.66 13.67 2.67
CA PHE A 63 -1.83 12.76 1.89
C PHE A 63 -2.59 12.18 0.70
N ALA A 64 -3.87 11.85 0.89
CA ALA A 64 -4.72 11.37 -0.20
C ALA A 64 -4.82 12.41 -1.33
N GLN A 65 -4.90 13.69 -0.99
CA GLN A 65 -4.95 14.76 -1.98
C GLN A 65 -3.65 14.83 -2.77
N VAL A 66 -2.51 14.72 -2.09
CA VAL A 66 -1.19 14.71 -2.74
C VAL A 66 -1.08 13.54 -3.71
N LEU A 67 -1.50 12.35 -3.29
CA LEU A 67 -1.46 11.15 -4.13
C LEU A 67 -2.41 11.27 -5.33
N SER A 68 -3.59 11.82 -5.12
CA SER A 68 -4.56 12.02 -6.19
C SER A 68 -3.99 12.91 -7.28
N ASN A 69 -3.33 14.00 -6.88
CA ASN A 69 -2.68 14.90 -7.83
C ASN A 69 -1.54 14.21 -8.58
N ALA A 70 -0.75 13.41 -7.88
CA ALA A 70 0.39 12.71 -8.48
C ALA A 70 -0.03 11.59 -9.43
N ARG A 71 -1.25 11.06 -9.27
CA ARG A 71 -1.75 9.93 -10.06
C ARG A 71 -2.33 10.30 -11.42
N LYS A 72 -2.53 11.57 -11.69
CA LYS A 72 -3.22 11.99 -12.92
C LYS A 72 -2.65 11.36 -14.18
N ASP A 73 -1.35 11.14 -14.22
CA ASP A 73 -0.66 10.59 -15.38
C ASP A 73 -0.04 9.22 -15.14
N ARG A 74 -0.44 8.55 -14.05
CA ARG A 74 0.18 7.27 -13.67
C ARG A 74 -0.87 6.22 -13.36
N GLN A 75 -0.55 4.98 -13.72
CA GLN A 75 -1.34 3.83 -13.32
C GLN A 75 -0.65 3.15 -12.16
N TYR A 76 -1.42 2.81 -11.14
CA TYR A 76 -0.92 2.07 -9.98
C TYR A 76 -1.44 0.64 -10.03
N GLY A 77 -0.56 -0.31 -9.73
CA GLY A 77 -0.94 -1.71 -9.67
C GLY A 77 -1.81 -2.01 -8.44
N PRO A 78 -2.42 -3.20 -8.42
CA PRO A 78 -3.30 -3.58 -7.32
C PRO A 78 -2.57 -3.65 -5.99
N LEU A 79 -3.27 -3.31 -4.92
CA LEU A 79 -2.74 -3.25 -3.56
C LEU A 79 -3.54 -4.16 -2.64
N ALA A 80 -2.88 -5.13 -2.03
CA ALA A 80 -3.45 -5.96 -0.97
C ALA A 80 -2.89 -5.51 0.37
N ILE A 81 -3.79 -5.30 1.33
CA ILE A 81 -3.42 -4.83 2.67
C ILE A 81 -3.77 -5.93 3.66
N VAL A 82 -2.78 -6.38 4.43
CA VAL A 82 -3.02 -7.35 5.52
C VAL A 82 -3.05 -6.56 6.83
N ALA A 83 -4.19 -6.57 7.50
CA ALA A 83 -4.40 -5.77 8.70
C ALA A 83 -5.21 -6.55 9.72
N ASP A 84 -4.97 -6.26 11.01
CA ASP A 84 -5.78 -6.77 12.10
C ASP A 84 -7.15 -6.07 12.03
N PRO A 85 -8.27 -6.82 11.99
CA PRO A 85 -9.60 -6.21 11.96
C PRO A 85 -9.87 -5.27 13.14
N LYS A 86 -9.16 -5.45 14.25
CA LYS A 86 -9.28 -4.58 15.43
C LYS A 86 -8.61 -3.23 15.24
N ARG A 87 -7.85 -3.05 14.16
CA ARG A 87 -7.14 -1.81 13.85
C ARG A 87 -7.74 -1.17 12.61
N GLY A 88 -9.02 -0.84 12.70
CA GLY A 88 -9.79 -0.32 11.58
C GLY A 88 -9.25 0.96 10.97
N GLU A 89 -8.54 1.80 11.77
CA GLU A 89 -7.97 3.04 11.27
C GLU A 89 -6.89 2.80 10.21
N LEU A 90 -6.13 1.70 10.32
CA LEU A 90 -5.13 1.38 9.30
C LEU A 90 -5.80 0.93 8.00
N ALA A 91 -6.82 0.07 8.10
CA ALA A 91 -7.58 -0.34 6.93
C ALA A 91 -8.27 0.86 6.27
N HIS A 92 -8.82 1.76 7.07
CA HIS A 92 -9.46 2.99 6.58
C HIS A 92 -8.46 3.89 5.85
N LEU A 93 -7.24 4.04 6.39
CA LEU A 93 -6.18 4.80 5.73
C LEU A 93 -5.94 4.30 4.31
N PHE A 94 -5.67 3.01 4.17
CA PHE A 94 -5.32 2.46 2.85
C PHE A 94 -6.50 2.49 1.89
N THR A 95 -7.71 2.27 2.39
CA THR A 95 -8.92 2.40 1.58
C THR A 95 -9.10 3.83 1.07
N THR A 96 -8.84 4.81 1.93
CA THR A 96 -8.93 6.23 1.56
C THR A 96 -7.85 6.59 0.55
N LEU A 97 -6.62 6.13 0.75
CA LEU A 97 -5.51 6.40 -0.17
C LEU A 97 -5.73 5.74 -1.52
N ALA A 98 -6.39 4.59 -1.53
CA ALA A 98 -6.74 3.89 -2.75
C ALA A 98 -7.85 4.58 -3.55
N GLY A 99 -8.63 5.35 -2.87
CA GLY A 99 -9.82 6.11 -3.24
C GLY A 99 -10.27 6.16 -4.68
N GLU A 100 -9.47 6.62 -5.60
CA GLU A 100 -9.91 6.80 -6.96
C GLU A 100 -8.94 6.17 -7.95
N GLY A 101 -9.35 5.06 -8.54
CA GLY A 101 -8.61 4.43 -9.61
C GLY A 101 -7.57 3.40 -9.20
N LEU A 102 -7.40 3.15 -7.91
CA LEU A 102 -6.52 2.09 -7.43
C LEU A 102 -7.33 0.91 -6.93
N SER A 103 -7.06 -0.28 -7.46
CA SER A 103 -7.69 -1.49 -6.96
C SER A 103 -7.01 -1.88 -5.64
N ALA A 104 -7.73 -1.79 -4.53
CA ALA A 104 -7.20 -2.12 -3.22
C ALA A 104 -8.18 -2.96 -2.42
N LYS A 105 -7.67 -3.92 -1.66
CA LYS A 105 -8.50 -4.80 -0.84
C LYS A 105 -7.76 -5.16 0.44
N THR A 106 -8.50 -5.28 1.53
CA THR A 106 -7.98 -5.61 2.85
C THR A 106 -8.23 -7.07 3.19
N PHE A 107 -7.24 -7.71 3.79
CA PHE A 107 -7.29 -9.13 4.17
C PHE A 107 -6.82 -9.32 5.60
N ARG A 108 -7.21 -10.45 6.19
CA ARG A 108 -6.77 -10.82 7.53
C ARG A 108 -5.50 -11.66 7.51
N SER A 109 -5.19 -12.29 6.37
CA SER A 109 -4.02 -13.16 6.27
C SER A 109 -3.24 -12.87 5.00
N ILE A 110 -1.93 -13.13 5.07
CA ILE A 110 -1.04 -13.01 3.92
C ILE A 110 -1.45 -14.02 2.84
N HIS A 111 -1.87 -15.21 3.24
CA HIS A 111 -2.29 -16.24 2.28
C HIS A 111 -3.43 -15.76 1.40
N ASP A 112 -4.48 -15.19 1.99
CA ASP A 112 -5.63 -14.69 1.23
C ASP A 112 -5.26 -13.49 0.36
N ALA A 113 -4.39 -12.62 0.87
CA ALA A 113 -3.90 -11.46 0.12
C ALA A 113 -3.13 -11.91 -1.12
N ARG A 114 -2.25 -12.87 -0.98
CA ARG A 114 -1.47 -13.40 -2.11
C ARG A 114 -2.36 -14.10 -3.14
N ALA A 115 -3.37 -14.83 -2.68
CA ALA A 115 -4.31 -15.50 -3.58
C ALA A 115 -5.06 -14.48 -4.44
N TRP A 116 -5.53 -13.40 -3.82
CA TRP A 116 -6.21 -12.33 -4.55
C TRP A 116 -5.27 -11.65 -5.55
N LEU A 117 -4.04 -11.33 -5.12
CA LEU A 117 -3.07 -10.67 -6.00
C LEU A 117 -2.71 -11.52 -7.21
N SER A 118 -2.64 -12.84 -7.06
CA SER A 118 -2.32 -13.72 -8.17
C SER A 118 -3.39 -13.70 -9.26
N GLU A 119 -4.60 -13.29 -8.92
CA GLU A 119 -5.71 -13.16 -9.87
C GLU A 119 -5.71 -11.81 -10.58
N GLN A 120 -4.91 -10.85 -10.11
CA GLN A 120 -4.87 -9.52 -10.70
C GLN A 120 -3.86 -9.47 -11.83
N SER A 121 -4.25 -8.83 -12.94
CA SER A 121 -3.32 -8.62 -14.04
C SER A 121 -2.37 -7.47 -13.73
N VAL A 122 -1.16 -7.55 -14.31
CA VAL A 122 -0.14 -6.52 -14.17
C VAL A 122 0.16 -5.96 -15.55
N SER A 123 0.15 -4.62 -15.66
CA SER A 123 0.49 -3.95 -16.90
C SER A 123 1.98 -4.11 -17.20
N ASP A 124 2.32 -4.46 -18.43
CA ASP A 124 3.71 -4.59 -18.88
C ASP A 124 4.32 -3.26 -19.30
N ASN A 125 3.50 -2.24 -19.43
CA ASN A 125 3.94 -0.94 -19.92
C ASN A 125 4.03 0.12 -18.85
#